data_64045d7b3e94168bfc9f1b9e5bafb36c
#
_entry.id   64045d7b3e94168bfc9f1b9e5bafb36c
#
_cell.length_a   1.000
_cell.length_b   1.000
_cell.length_c   1.000
_cell.angle_alpha   90.00
_cell.angle_beta   90.00
_cell.angle_gamma   90.00
#
_symmetry.space_group_name_H-M   'P 1'
#
loop_
_entity.id
_entity.type
_entity.pdbx_description
1 polymer ?
#
loop_
_entity_poly.entity_id
_entity_poly.type
_entity_poly.pdbx_seq_one_letter_code
_entity_poly.pdbx_strand_id
1 'polypeptide(L)'
;LYGTKDKISLTFCSPKGEKICIRPVIDGRQFGVREDLEEQTMNMAYAAKNLIESNLRYPDGTKVECVIAPTTIGGGAEAYECETFFQTQNVCATLSVTPCWCYGSETMDLNPLTIKAVWGFNGTERPGAVYLAACMAAHAQRGLPAFSIYGHDDYRANCCYGKGIWSLLFG
;
A
#
# COMPACT_ATOMS: atom_id res chain seq x y z
N LEU A 1 32.86 -10.91 -13.98
CA LEU A 1 31.72 -11.13 -14.89
C LEU A 1 30.50 -10.48 -14.26
N TYR A 2 30.26 -9.20 -14.57
CA TYR A 2 29.04 -8.50 -14.19
C TYR A 2 27.97 -8.88 -15.21
N GLY A 3 27.03 -9.73 -14.79
CA GLY A 3 25.86 -10.04 -15.57
C GLY A 3 25.00 -8.81 -15.81
N THR A 4 24.56 -8.63 -17.02
CA THR A 4 23.54 -7.68 -17.44
C THR A 4 22.36 -7.75 -16.46
N LYS A 5 21.95 -6.61 -15.92
CA LYS A 5 20.72 -6.49 -15.13
C LYS A 5 19.55 -6.70 -16.09
N ASP A 6 19.12 -7.94 -16.25
CA ASP A 6 17.86 -8.23 -16.91
C ASP A 6 16.76 -7.53 -16.10
N LYS A 7 16.14 -6.53 -16.72
CA LYS A 7 14.93 -5.91 -16.15
C LYS A 7 13.85 -6.98 -16.13
N ILE A 8 13.58 -7.54 -14.96
CA ILE A 8 12.42 -8.41 -14.77
C ILE A 8 11.21 -7.50 -14.97
N SER A 9 10.52 -7.67 -16.08
CA SER A 9 9.23 -7.04 -16.31
C SER A 9 8.19 -7.84 -15.54
N LEU A 10 7.54 -7.21 -14.56
CA LEU A 10 6.48 -7.83 -13.79
C LEU A 10 5.15 -7.47 -14.45
N THR A 11 4.33 -8.48 -14.68
CA THR A 11 3.02 -8.32 -15.30
C THR A 11 1.94 -8.37 -14.23
N PHE A 12 1.13 -7.33 -14.16
CA PHE A 12 -0.06 -7.28 -13.35
C PHE A 12 -1.18 -8.02 -14.08
N CYS A 13 -1.65 -9.13 -13.50
CA CYS A 13 -2.60 -10.05 -14.14
C CYS A 13 -4.05 -9.53 -14.10
N SER A 14 -4.27 -8.25 -14.27
CA SER A 14 -5.59 -7.62 -14.36
C SER A 14 -5.79 -7.00 -15.74
N PRO A 15 -7.05 -6.89 -16.21
CA PRO A 15 -7.36 -6.18 -17.42
C PRO A 15 -6.88 -4.73 -17.38
N LYS A 16 -6.54 -4.19 -18.54
CA LYS A 16 -6.23 -2.76 -18.66
C LYS A 16 -7.40 -1.90 -18.18
N GLY A 17 -7.08 -0.90 -17.38
CA GLY A 17 -8.06 0.03 -16.79
C GLY A 17 -8.47 -0.33 -15.37
N GLU A 18 -8.12 -1.52 -14.86
CA GLU A 18 -8.22 -1.81 -13.43
C GLU A 18 -7.02 -1.22 -12.70
N LYS A 19 -7.28 -0.50 -11.61
CA LYS A 19 -6.25 0.30 -10.92
C LYS A 19 -5.86 -0.31 -9.58
N ILE A 20 -4.63 -0.01 -9.17
CA ILE A 20 -4.17 -0.25 -7.81
C ILE A 20 -4.38 1.03 -7.00
N CYS A 21 -4.98 0.91 -5.83
CA CYS A 21 -5.19 2.03 -4.96
C CYS A 21 -4.21 2.07 -3.81
N ILE A 22 -3.62 3.23 -3.57
CA ILE A 22 -2.73 3.47 -2.45
C ILE A 22 -3.53 4.14 -1.33
N ARG A 23 -3.50 3.54 -0.15
CA ARG A 23 -4.19 3.98 1.06
C ARG A 23 -3.14 4.48 2.07
N PRO A 24 -2.91 5.80 2.15
CA PRO A 24 -2.02 6.37 3.17
C PRO A 24 -2.68 6.30 4.54
N VAL A 25 -2.18 5.44 5.42
CA VAL A 25 -2.74 5.23 6.76
C VAL A 25 -1.88 5.94 7.79
N ILE A 26 -2.52 6.65 8.70
CA ILE A 26 -1.88 7.55 9.68
C ILE A 26 -2.45 7.33 11.08
N ASP A 27 -1.70 7.72 12.10
CA ASP A 27 -2.23 7.85 13.46
C ASP A 27 -3.30 8.95 13.48
N GLY A 28 -4.55 8.57 13.73
CA GLY A 28 -5.69 9.49 13.67
C GLY A 28 -5.80 10.48 14.84
N ARG A 29 -4.89 10.41 15.84
CA ARG A 29 -4.90 11.30 16.98
C ARG A 29 -4.52 12.72 16.58
N GLN A 30 -5.46 13.64 16.71
CA GLN A 30 -5.27 15.06 16.45
C GLN A 30 -4.43 15.73 17.56
N PHE A 31 -4.14 17.00 17.38
CA PHE A 31 -3.36 17.85 18.31
C PHE A 31 -1.87 17.49 18.37
N GLY A 32 -1.25 17.46 17.21
CA GLY A 32 0.19 17.37 17.02
C GLY A 32 0.68 16.04 16.41
N VAL A 33 0.08 14.91 16.76
CA VAL A 33 0.57 13.60 16.28
C VAL A 33 0.29 13.39 14.80
N ARG A 34 -0.95 13.65 14.38
CA ARG A 34 -1.38 13.49 13.01
C ARG A 34 -0.73 14.54 12.11
N GLU A 35 -0.78 15.77 12.55
CA GLU A 35 -0.26 16.91 11.80
C GLU A 35 1.24 16.78 11.49
N ASP A 36 2.01 16.25 12.45
CA ASP A 36 3.44 15.99 12.30
C ASP A 36 3.75 14.89 11.27
N LEU A 37 2.80 14.00 11.01
CA LEU A 37 3.01 12.83 10.15
C LEU A 37 2.32 12.93 8.78
N GLU A 38 1.47 13.92 8.57
CA GLU A 38 0.62 14.03 7.38
C GLU A 38 1.46 14.06 6.10
N GLU A 39 2.43 14.96 6.04
CA GLU A 39 3.32 15.11 4.89
C GLU A 39 4.13 13.84 4.63
N GLN A 40 4.72 13.25 5.66
CA GLN A 40 5.49 12.02 5.54
C GLN A 40 4.63 10.89 4.99
N THR A 41 3.43 10.72 5.53
CA THR A 41 2.51 9.65 5.11
C THR A 41 2.09 9.79 3.65
N MET A 42 1.76 11.00 3.22
CA MET A 42 1.43 11.26 1.83
C MET A 42 2.63 11.06 0.89
N ASN A 43 3.83 11.49 1.29
CA ASN A 43 5.05 11.28 0.51
C ASN A 43 5.36 9.79 0.33
N MET A 44 5.10 8.95 1.35
CA MET A 44 5.21 7.50 1.22
C MET A 44 4.21 6.92 0.23
N ALA A 45 2.98 7.42 0.21
CA ALA A 45 1.98 6.99 -0.76
C ALA A 45 2.38 7.36 -2.20
N TYR A 46 2.91 8.56 -2.41
CA TYR A 46 3.45 8.97 -3.72
C TYR A 46 4.65 8.12 -4.12
N ALA A 47 5.57 7.82 -3.20
CA ALA A 47 6.71 6.95 -3.47
C ALA A 47 6.26 5.54 -3.86
N ALA A 48 5.29 4.96 -3.16
CA ALA A 48 4.71 3.66 -3.48
C ALA A 48 4.04 3.66 -4.86
N LYS A 49 3.25 4.69 -5.18
CA LYS A 49 2.65 4.89 -6.52
C LYS A 49 3.73 4.89 -7.60
N ASN A 50 4.74 5.73 -7.44
CA ASN A 50 5.84 5.85 -8.42
C ASN A 50 6.59 4.53 -8.61
N LEU A 51 6.81 3.77 -7.53
CA LEU A 51 7.45 2.47 -7.58
C LEU A 51 6.61 1.48 -8.40
N ILE A 52 5.32 1.41 -8.16
CA ILE A 52 4.40 0.53 -8.88
C ILE A 52 4.35 0.91 -10.36
N GLU A 53 4.04 2.15 -10.68
CA GLU A 53 3.89 2.62 -12.07
C GLU A 53 5.18 2.53 -12.89
N SER A 54 6.34 2.58 -12.23
CA SER A 54 7.64 2.43 -12.89
C SER A 54 7.97 0.99 -13.24
N ASN A 55 7.50 0.02 -12.44
CA ASN A 55 7.95 -1.38 -12.53
C ASN A 55 6.88 -2.36 -13.00
N LEU A 56 5.60 -2.07 -12.77
CA LEU A 56 4.49 -2.94 -13.18
C LEU A 56 3.92 -2.55 -14.55
N ARG A 57 3.49 -3.57 -15.26
CA ARG A 57 2.84 -3.40 -16.58
C ARG A 57 1.59 -4.26 -16.63
N TYR A 58 0.58 -3.78 -17.36
CA TYR A 58 -0.53 -4.62 -17.80
C TYR A 58 -0.04 -5.65 -18.83
N PRO A 59 -0.86 -6.68 -19.13
CA PRO A 59 -0.50 -7.69 -20.13
C PRO A 59 -0.18 -7.12 -21.53
N ASP A 60 -0.72 -5.95 -21.86
CA ASP A 60 -0.45 -5.24 -23.12
C ASP A 60 0.86 -4.42 -23.11
N GLY A 61 1.62 -4.46 -22.01
CA GLY A 61 2.89 -3.74 -21.83
C GLY A 61 2.73 -2.28 -21.38
N THR A 62 1.52 -1.75 -21.26
CA THR A 62 1.29 -0.39 -20.74
C THR A 62 1.54 -0.33 -19.22
N LYS A 63 1.82 0.85 -18.70
CA LYS A 63 2.05 1.06 -17.25
C LYS A 63 0.77 0.82 -16.47
N VAL A 64 0.89 0.15 -15.33
CA VAL A 64 -0.20 0.05 -14.37
C VAL A 64 -0.52 1.43 -13.81
N GLU A 65 -1.79 1.72 -13.66
CA GLU A 65 -2.27 2.97 -13.10
C GLU A 65 -2.54 2.84 -11.61
N CYS A 66 -2.08 3.82 -10.83
CA CYS A 66 -2.36 3.90 -9.40
C CYS A 66 -3.16 5.15 -9.06
N VAL A 67 -4.10 4.99 -8.13
CA VAL A 67 -4.86 6.07 -7.52
C VAL A 67 -4.49 6.18 -6.06
N ILE A 68 -4.31 7.39 -5.54
CA ILE A 68 -4.07 7.62 -4.10
C ILE A 68 -5.37 8.11 -3.49
N ALA A 69 -5.68 7.67 -2.26
CA ALA A 69 -6.79 8.21 -1.49
C ALA A 69 -6.66 9.74 -1.36
N PRO A 70 -7.76 10.48 -1.42
CA PRO A 70 -7.72 11.94 -1.41
C PRO A 70 -7.19 12.52 -0.09
N THR A 71 -7.30 11.74 0.99
CA THR A 71 -6.84 12.12 2.33
C THR A 71 -6.10 10.95 2.99
N THR A 72 -5.34 11.23 4.04
CA THR A 72 -4.81 10.20 4.93
C THR A 72 -5.94 9.55 5.73
N ILE A 73 -5.76 8.29 6.09
CA ILE A 73 -6.78 7.46 6.76
C ILE A 73 -6.34 7.22 8.19
N GLY A 74 -6.93 7.96 9.13
CA GLY A 74 -6.64 7.86 10.56
C GLY A 74 -7.77 7.22 11.39
N GLY A 75 -8.92 6.96 10.77
CA GLY A 75 -10.09 6.38 11.44
C GLY A 75 -11.11 5.82 10.46
N GLY A 76 -12.20 5.27 11.02
CA GLY A 76 -13.23 4.57 10.24
C GLY A 76 -13.99 5.45 9.24
N ALA A 77 -14.23 6.71 9.55
CA ALA A 77 -14.90 7.63 8.64
C ALA A 77 -14.09 7.85 7.36
N GLU A 78 -12.80 8.13 7.51
CA GLU A 78 -11.89 8.34 6.38
C GLU A 78 -11.64 7.05 5.59
N ALA A 79 -11.61 5.89 6.28
CA ALA A 79 -11.55 4.60 5.61
C ALA A 79 -12.78 4.35 4.73
N TYR A 80 -13.97 4.70 5.20
CA TYR A 80 -15.21 4.60 4.45
C TYR A 80 -15.26 5.58 3.25
N GLU A 81 -14.85 6.81 3.45
CA GLU A 81 -14.74 7.81 2.37
C GLU A 81 -13.76 7.35 1.28
N CYS A 82 -12.62 6.81 1.70
CA CYS A 82 -11.64 6.23 0.81
C CYS A 82 -12.22 5.08 -0.01
N GLU A 83 -12.94 4.15 0.61
CA GLU A 83 -13.60 3.04 -0.07
C GLU A 83 -14.64 3.54 -1.08
N THR A 84 -15.47 4.49 -0.68
CA THR A 84 -16.48 5.09 -1.56
C THR A 84 -15.84 5.76 -2.79
N PHE A 85 -14.75 6.49 -2.59
CA PHE A 85 -14.00 7.08 -3.70
C PHE A 85 -13.45 5.99 -4.63
N PHE A 86 -12.88 4.91 -4.10
CA PHE A 86 -12.30 3.85 -4.90
C PHE A 86 -13.30 3.06 -5.72
N GLN A 87 -14.52 2.92 -5.23
CA GLN A 87 -15.62 2.30 -6.01
C GLN A 87 -15.87 3.05 -7.34
N THR A 88 -15.58 4.34 -7.38
CA THR A 88 -15.72 5.14 -8.62
C THR A 88 -14.50 5.03 -9.55
N GLN A 89 -13.40 4.42 -9.10
CA GLN A 89 -12.11 4.43 -9.79
C GLN A 89 -11.75 3.11 -10.49
N ASN A 90 -12.61 2.12 -10.49
CA ASN A 90 -12.34 0.77 -11.03
C ASN A 90 -11.09 0.14 -10.38
N VAL A 91 -11.06 0.10 -9.05
CA VAL A 91 -9.95 -0.44 -8.26
C VAL A 91 -10.12 -1.94 -8.06
N CYS A 92 -9.09 -2.74 -8.38
CA CYS A 92 -9.05 -4.17 -8.14
C CYS A 92 -8.14 -4.58 -6.97
N ALA A 93 -7.19 -3.74 -6.61
CA ALA A 93 -6.26 -4.00 -5.51
C ALA A 93 -5.99 -2.74 -4.70
N THR A 94 -5.74 -2.91 -3.41
CA THR A 94 -5.38 -1.83 -2.50
C THR A 94 -4.05 -2.10 -1.82
N LEU A 95 -3.25 -1.05 -1.64
CA LEU A 95 -2.02 -1.06 -0.87
C LEU A 95 -2.12 -0.03 0.24
N SER A 96 -2.24 -0.48 1.47
CA SER A 96 -2.13 0.39 2.64
C SER A 96 -0.66 0.60 2.99
N VAL A 97 -0.24 1.86 3.12
CA VAL A 97 1.12 2.25 3.52
C VAL A 97 1.04 3.10 4.78
N THR A 98 1.95 2.86 5.73
CA THR A 98 1.99 3.65 6.97
C THR A 98 3.40 3.76 7.54
N PRO A 99 3.81 4.96 8.01
CA PRO A 99 5.07 5.15 8.72
C PRO A 99 4.96 4.87 10.23
N CYS A 100 3.74 4.72 10.76
CA CYS A 100 3.49 4.75 12.19
C CYS A 100 2.47 3.69 12.64
N TRP A 101 2.33 3.57 13.95
CA TRP A 101 1.23 2.84 14.52
C TRP A 101 -0.09 3.59 14.33
N CYS A 102 -1.16 2.85 14.05
CA CYS A 102 -2.53 3.35 14.00
C CYS A 102 -3.52 2.22 14.31
N TYR A 103 -4.82 2.54 14.39
CA TYR A 103 -5.85 1.57 14.73
C TYR A 103 -6.16 0.64 13.54
N GLY A 104 -5.59 -0.55 13.56
CA GLY A 104 -5.68 -1.51 12.45
C GLY A 104 -7.09 -1.98 12.12
N SER A 105 -7.99 -2.06 13.12
CA SER A 105 -9.38 -2.48 12.89
C SER A 105 -10.27 -1.40 12.27
N GLU A 106 -9.89 -0.13 12.39
CA GLU A 106 -10.69 1.01 11.95
C GLU A 106 -10.29 1.54 10.57
N THR A 107 -9.02 1.31 10.21
CA THR A 107 -8.43 1.88 8.99
C THR A 107 -8.25 0.86 7.87
N MET A 108 -8.57 -0.41 8.12
CA MET A 108 -8.43 -1.48 7.13
C MET A 108 -9.40 -1.33 5.95
N ASP A 109 -9.03 -1.90 4.82
CA ASP A 109 -9.93 -2.04 3.68
C ASP A 109 -10.91 -3.20 3.91
N LEU A 110 -12.19 -2.91 3.98
CA LEU A 110 -13.26 -3.89 4.22
C LEU A 110 -13.89 -4.45 2.93
N ASN A 111 -13.55 -3.92 1.76
CA ASN A 111 -14.13 -4.39 0.51
C ASN A 111 -13.70 -5.84 0.23
N PRO A 112 -14.61 -6.83 0.17
CA PRO A 112 -14.24 -8.23 -0.05
C PRO A 112 -13.75 -8.51 -1.48
N LEU A 113 -13.97 -7.60 -2.41
CA LEU A 113 -13.67 -7.78 -3.83
C LEU A 113 -12.29 -7.28 -4.23
N THR A 114 -11.61 -6.53 -3.37
CA THR A 114 -10.26 -6.03 -3.65
C THR A 114 -9.19 -6.98 -3.11
N ILE A 115 -8.10 -7.14 -3.85
CA ILE A 115 -6.87 -7.75 -3.35
C ILE A 115 -6.20 -6.74 -2.42
N LYS A 116 -5.86 -7.14 -1.20
CA LYS A 116 -5.33 -6.24 -0.18
C LYS A 116 -3.87 -6.54 0.13
N ALA A 117 -3.05 -5.50 0.14
CA ALA A 117 -1.71 -5.55 0.70
C ALA A 117 -1.53 -4.46 1.76
N VAL A 118 -0.75 -4.75 2.77
CA VAL A 118 -0.41 -3.82 3.84
C VAL A 118 1.10 -3.74 3.96
N TRP A 119 1.63 -2.53 3.79
CA TRP A 119 3.06 -2.26 3.93
C TRP A 119 3.32 -1.44 5.19
N GLY A 120 3.79 -2.11 6.23
CA GLY A 120 4.23 -1.49 7.47
C GLY A 120 5.71 -1.18 7.42
N PHE A 121 6.06 0.08 7.42
CA PHE A 121 7.45 0.52 7.39
C PHE A 121 8.14 0.29 8.74
N ASN A 122 9.40 -0.14 8.68
CA ASN A 122 10.24 -0.35 9.83
C ASN A 122 11.57 0.38 9.63
N GLY A 123 11.75 1.48 10.30
CA GLY A 123 12.93 2.34 10.14
C GLY A 123 12.65 3.79 10.53
N THR A 124 11.40 4.07 10.90
CA THR A 124 10.98 5.32 11.48
C THR A 124 10.98 5.24 13.00
N GLU A 125 10.93 6.38 13.69
CA GLU A 125 10.75 6.45 15.14
C GLU A 125 9.40 5.85 15.60
N ARG A 126 8.44 5.75 14.69
CA ARG A 126 7.10 5.23 14.93
C ARG A 126 6.82 4.08 13.95
N PRO A 127 7.35 2.90 14.23
CA PRO A 127 7.37 1.80 13.26
C PRO A 127 5.97 1.33 12.85
N GLY A 128 5.70 1.34 11.55
CA GLY A 128 4.46 0.83 10.97
C GLY A 128 4.33 -0.69 11.05
N ALA A 129 5.38 -1.41 11.44
CA ALA A 129 5.34 -2.85 11.64
C ALA A 129 4.30 -3.29 12.69
N VAL A 130 4.06 -2.46 13.71
CA VAL A 130 3.03 -2.74 14.72
C VAL A 130 1.63 -2.63 14.12
N TYR A 131 1.41 -1.62 13.29
CA TYR A 131 0.18 -1.51 12.50
C TYR A 131 0.00 -2.70 11.58
N LEU A 132 1.05 -3.10 10.86
CA LEU A 132 1.01 -4.26 9.97
C LEU A 132 0.49 -5.49 10.70
N ALA A 133 1.03 -5.80 11.88
CA ALA A 133 0.60 -6.95 12.67
C ALA A 133 -0.88 -6.84 13.09
N ALA A 134 -1.29 -5.67 13.60
CA ALA A 134 -2.67 -5.42 14.04
C ALA A 134 -3.67 -5.48 12.86
N CYS A 135 -3.31 -4.89 11.73
CA CYS A 135 -4.14 -4.86 10.54
C CYS A 135 -4.30 -6.27 9.92
N MET A 136 -3.22 -7.05 9.85
CA MET A 136 -3.27 -8.42 9.36
C MET A 136 -4.12 -9.31 10.26
N ALA A 137 -4.01 -9.17 11.59
CA ALA A 137 -4.87 -9.86 12.54
C ALA A 137 -6.35 -9.48 12.36
N ALA A 138 -6.65 -8.20 12.16
CA ALA A 138 -8.00 -7.71 11.93
C ALA A 138 -8.62 -8.25 10.63
N HIS A 139 -7.84 -8.33 9.55
CA HIS A 139 -8.26 -8.96 8.30
C HIS A 139 -8.56 -10.46 8.50
N ALA A 140 -7.66 -11.18 9.18
CA ALA A 140 -7.84 -12.61 9.45
C ALA A 140 -9.10 -12.89 10.28
N GLN A 141 -9.37 -12.07 11.32
CA GLN A 141 -10.58 -12.20 12.14
C GLN A 141 -11.88 -12.00 11.35
N ARG A 142 -11.84 -11.25 10.26
CA ARG A 142 -12.99 -10.99 9.38
C ARG A 142 -13.06 -11.94 8.18
N GLY A 143 -12.11 -12.86 8.05
CA GLY A 143 -12.03 -13.76 6.90
C GLY A 143 -11.68 -13.06 5.59
N LEU A 144 -11.08 -11.88 5.67
CA LEU A 144 -10.63 -11.10 4.51
C LEU A 144 -9.15 -11.42 4.21
N PRO A 145 -8.84 -12.04 3.07
CA PRO A 145 -7.45 -12.29 2.72
C PRO A 145 -6.69 -10.97 2.50
N ALA A 146 -5.47 -10.91 3.05
CA ALA A 146 -4.58 -9.78 2.86
C ALA A 146 -3.13 -10.25 2.83
N PHE A 147 -2.27 -9.50 2.14
CA PHE A 147 -0.84 -9.77 2.03
C PHE A 147 -0.03 -8.78 2.87
N SER A 148 0.94 -9.28 3.60
CA SER A 148 1.84 -8.46 4.41
C SER A 148 3.10 -8.11 3.63
N ILE A 149 3.49 -6.85 3.69
CA ILE A 149 4.76 -6.36 3.18
C ILE A 149 5.53 -5.74 4.35
N TYR A 150 6.70 -6.28 4.63
CA TYR A 150 7.57 -5.84 5.71
C TYR A 150 8.91 -5.37 5.16
N GLY A 151 9.43 -4.25 5.67
CA GLY A 151 10.71 -3.73 5.25
C GLY A 151 10.92 -2.29 5.68
N HIS A 152 12.10 -1.76 5.32
CA HIS A 152 12.43 -0.36 5.55
C HIS A 152 11.74 0.53 4.52
N ASP A 153 11.48 1.77 4.93
CA ASP A 153 10.98 2.87 4.10
C ASP A 153 12.05 3.45 3.17
N ASP A 154 13.26 2.87 3.18
CA ASP A 154 14.39 3.40 2.44
C ASP A 154 14.13 3.41 0.93
N TYR A 155 14.29 4.58 0.33
CA TYR A 155 14.36 4.80 -1.13
C TYR A 155 15.39 3.90 -1.83
N ARG A 156 16.30 3.30 -1.06
CA ARG A 156 17.27 2.31 -1.50
C ARG A 156 16.70 0.91 -1.65
N ALA A 157 15.42 0.70 -1.40
CA ALA A 157 14.70 -0.56 -1.68
C ALA A 157 14.81 -1.00 -3.16
N ASN A 158 15.53 -0.26 -3.95
CA ASN A 158 15.96 -0.69 -5.29
C ASN A 158 16.83 -1.93 -5.29
N CYS A 159 17.37 -2.42 -4.18
CA CYS A 159 18.35 -3.46 -4.35
C CYS A 159 18.02 -4.86 -3.83
N CYS A 160 17.19 -5.07 -2.84
CA CYS A 160 17.05 -6.43 -2.32
C CYS A 160 15.62 -6.92 -2.04
N TYR A 161 14.68 -6.02 -1.78
CA TYR A 161 13.32 -6.38 -1.35
C TYR A 161 12.26 -6.25 -2.46
N GLY A 162 12.58 -5.63 -3.56
CA GLY A 162 11.67 -5.53 -4.72
C GLY A 162 11.18 -6.89 -5.21
N LYS A 163 12.00 -7.94 -5.08
CA LYS A 163 11.61 -9.29 -5.48
C LYS A 163 10.57 -9.91 -4.54
N GLY A 164 10.66 -9.65 -3.23
CA GLY A 164 9.73 -10.20 -2.26
C GLY A 164 8.32 -9.60 -2.35
N ILE A 165 8.23 -8.30 -2.56
CA ILE A 165 6.95 -7.59 -2.71
C ILE A 165 6.20 -8.08 -3.94
N TRP A 166 6.91 -8.22 -5.04
CA TRP A 166 6.32 -8.57 -6.33
C TRP A 166 5.90 -10.03 -6.40
N SER A 167 6.67 -10.94 -5.81
CA SER A 167 6.31 -12.35 -5.78
C SER A 167 5.13 -12.65 -4.84
N LEU A 168 4.91 -11.83 -3.81
CA LEU A 168 3.78 -11.97 -2.90
C LEU A 168 2.47 -11.38 -3.46
N LEU A 169 2.57 -10.33 -4.25
CA LEU A 169 1.38 -9.68 -4.82
C LEU A 169 0.96 -10.29 -6.17
N PHE A 170 1.88 -10.91 -6.88
CA PHE A 170 1.65 -11.22 -8.30
C PHE A 170 2.37 -12.51 -8.77
N GLY A 171 2.99 -13.29 -7.86
CA GLY A 171 3.75 -14.49 -8.16
C GLY A 171 2.96 -15.73 -8.49
#